data_fc43e2a893c756cf26cffc395b9429b9
#
_entry.id   fc43e2a893c756cf26cffc395b9429b9
#
_cell.length_a   1.000
_cell.length_b   1.000
_cell.length_c   1.000
_cell.angle_alpha   90.00
_cell.angle_beta   90.00
_cell.angle_gamma   90.00
#
_symmetry.space_group_name_H-M   'P 1'
#
loop_
_entity.id
_entity.type
_entity.pdbx_description
1 polymer ?
#
loop_
_entity_poly.entity_id
_entity_poly.type
_entity_poly.pdbx_seq_one_letter_code
_entity_poly.pdbx_strand_id
1 'polypeptide(L)'
;MKKLAGLVLVGLVLVGLVMGGLMKAEAQAVPALDAIKTDAELTSAISTLDTQLFDAYNTCDIDKLGSMVSDDLEFYHDKTGLMVGKQPFLVAIKNNICGKVTRQLVKGSLEVYPLKGYGAVEIGTHRFYHPGTQDHDVVGEAKFIHLWQYKDGAWKVTRVISYDHEVAK
;
A
#
# COMPACT_ATOMS: atom_id res chain seq x y z
N MET A 1 -79.24 27.17 10.08
CA MET A 1 -78.37 26.22 10.79
C MET A 1 -77.42 25.59 9.78
N LYS A 2 -76.17 26.10 9.62
CA LYS A 2 -75.16 25.60 8.71
C LYS A 2 -73.99 25.09 9.54
N LYS A 3 -73.73 23.77 9.46
CA LYS A 3 -72.64 23.13 10.14
C LYS A 3 -71.34 23.34 9.29
N LEU A 4 -70.30 23.95 9.87
CA LEU A 4 -68.97 23.99 9.30
C LEU A 4 -68.24 22.67 9.66
N ALA A 5 -67.81 21.96 8.65
CA ALA A 5 -66.93 20.85 8.82
C ALA A 5 -65.44 21.35 8.76
N GLY A 6 -64.71 21.16 9.85
CA GLY A 6 -63.31 21.49 9.93
C GLY A 6 -62.47 20.39 9.28
N LEU A 7 -61.62 20.79 8.31
CA LEU A 7 -60.65 19.92 7.63
C LEU A 7 -59.34 19.93 8.43
N VAL A 8 -58.99 18.79 9.03
CA VAL A 8 -57.71 18.59 9.71
C VAL A 8 -56.68 18.14 8.67
N LEU A 9 -55.72 19.01 8.39
CA LEU A 9 -54.56 18.67 7.53
C LEU A 9 -53.54 17.94 8.40
N VAL A 10 -53.38 16.64 8.19
CA VAL A 10 -52.29 15.86 8.79
C VAL A 10 -51.06 16.03 7.92
N GLY A 11 -50.11 16.84 8.40
CA GLY A 11 -48.80 16.99 7.76
C GLY A 11 -47.92 15.74 7.96
N LEU A 12 -47.65 15.04 6.86
CA LEU A 12 -46.73 13.91 6.84
C LEU A 12 -45.29 14.45 6.80
N VAL A 13 -44.59 14.38 7.93
CA VAL A 13 -43.15 14.70 7.99
C VAL A 13 -42.37 13.48 7.50
N LEU A 14 -41.90 13.54 6.26
CA LEU A 14 -40.93 12.57 5.71
C LEU A 14 -39.55 12.85 6.32
N VAL A 15 -39.21 12.08 7.36
CA VAL A 15 -37.83 12.03 7.85
C VAL A 15 -37.00 11.22 6.85
N GLY A 16 -36.27 11.92 5.97
CA GLY A 16 -35.29 11.31 5.08
C GLY A 16 -34.11 10.77 5.87
N LEU A 17 -34.04 9.46 6.03
CA LEU A 17 -32.88 8.76 6.59
C LEU A 17 -31.76 8.82 5.58
N VAL A 18 -30.82 9.77 5.71
CA VAL A 18 -29.56 9.80 4.94
C VAL A 18 -28.71 8.67 5.47
N MET A 19 -28.76 7.52 4.84
CA MET A 19 -27.79 6.45 5.03
C MET A 19 -26.45 6.92 4.43
N GLY A 20 -25.60 7.54 5.27
CA GLY A 20 -24.20 7.78 4.98
C GLY A 20 -23.47 6.44 4.90
N GLY A 21 -23.46 5.82 3.73
CA GLY A 21 -22.61 4.67 3.46
C GLY A 21 -21.15 5.10 3.60
N LEU A 22 -20.44 4.60 4.61
CA LEU A 22 -18.98 4.62 4.61
C LEU A 22 -18.54 3.82 3.36
N MET A 23 -18.15 4.52 2.29
CA MET A 23 -17.42 3.90 1.19
C MET A 23 -16.09 3.47 1.76
N LYS A 24 -15.94 2.17 2.08
CA LYS A 24 -14.61 1.55 2.18
C LYS A 24 -13.97 1.75 0.81
N ALA A 25 -12.85 2.49 0.78
CA ALA A 25 -12.02 2.54 -0.40
C ALA A 25 -11.59 1.09 -0.69
N GLU A 26 -12.19 0.46 -1.69
CA GLU A 26 -11.72 -0.83 -2.17
C GLU A 26 -10.33 -0.61 -2.76
N ALA A 27 -9.37 -1.42 -2.30
CA ALA A 27 -8.03 -1.40 -2.89
C ALA A 27 -8.17 -1.64 -4.40
N GLN A 28 -7.58 -0.75 -5.21
CA GLN A 28 -7.69 -0.83 -6.67
C GLN A 28 -7.18 -2.20 -7.12
N ALA A 29 -8.01 -2.93 -7.87
CA ALA A 29 -7.64 -4.23 -8.39
C ALA A 29 -6.51 -4.08 -9.41
N VAL A 30 -5.39 -4.79 -9.17
CA VAL A 30 -4.24 -4.81 -10.08
C VAL A 30 -4.44 -5.93 -11.09
N PRO A 31 -4.27 -5.67 -12.41
CA PRO A 31 -4.48 -6.69 -13.43
C PRO A 31 -3.49 -7.86 -13.30
N ALA A 32 -3.91 -9.03 -13.78
CA ALA A 32 -3.06 -10.19 -13.93
C ALA A 32 -1.92 -9.90 -14.92
N LEU A 33 -0.77 -10.58 -14.78
CA LEU A 33 0.41 -10.34 -15.62
C LEU A 33 0.13 -10.52 -17.12
N ASP A 34 -0.65 -11.50 -17.48
CA ASP A 34 -1.04 -11.79 -18.87
C ASP A 34 -2.01 -10.77 -19.46
N ALA A 35 -2.71 -10.01 -18.65
CA ALA A 35 -3.57 -8.91 -19.07
C ALA A 35 -2.79 -7.62 -19.37
N ILE A 36 -1.59 -7.46 -18.83
CA ILE A 36 -0.70 -6.30 -19.04
C ILE A 36 -0.02 -6.43 -20.40
N LYS A 37 -0.15 -5.41 -21.27
CA LYS A 37 0.33 -5.45 -22.66
C LYS A 37 1.44 -4.44 -22.96
N THR A 38 1.60 -3.42 -22.12
CA THR A 38 2.57 -2.34 -22.33
C THR A 38 3.37 -2.07 -21.05
N ASP A 39 4.57 -1.49 -21.23
CA ASP A 39 5.41 -1.07 -20.10
C ASP A 39 4.71 0.01 -19.23
N ALA A 40 3.88 0.86 -19.84
CA ALA A 40 3.10 1.86 -19.11
C ALA A 40 2.03 1.22 -18.22
N GLU A 41 1.34 0.18 -18.69
CA GLU A 41 0.39 -0.59 -17.87
C GLU A 41 1.11 -1.34 -16.76
N LEU A 42 2.28 -1.92 -17.03
CA LEU A 42 3.10 -2.58 -16.01
C LEU A 42 3.54 -1.59 -14.94
N THR A 43 4.05 -0.42 -15.34
CA THR A 43 4.46 0.63 -14.41
C THR A 43 3.29 1.08 -13.52
N SER A 44 2.11 1.28 -14.11
CA SER A 44 0.89 1.63 -13.35
C SER A 44 0.50 0.53 -12.35
N ALA A 45 0.56 -0.74 -12.77
CA ALA A 45 0.25 -1.88 -11.93
C ALA A 45 1.20 -1.98 -10.72
N ILE A 46 2.51 -1.91 -10.97
CA ILE A 46 3.53 -1.99 -9.92
C ILE A 46 3.48 -0.79 -8.98
N SER A 47 3.27 0.43 -9.52
CA SER A 47 3.08 1.63 -8.68
C SER A 47 1.86 1.51 -7.75
N THR A 48 0.77 0.89 -8.23
CA THR A 48 -0.40 0.61 -7.40
C THR A 48 -0.08 -0.42 -6.31
N LEU A 49 0.70 -1.45 -6.63
CA LEU A 49 1.14 -2.46 -5.66
C LEU A 49 2.10 -1.88 -4.62
N ASP A 50 3.05 -1.02 -5.01
CA ASP A 50 3.93 -0.29 -4.08
C ASP A 50 3.10 0.55 -3.10
N THR A 51 2.13 1.31 -3.63
CA THR A 51 1.24 2.12 -2.79
C THR A 51 0.51 1.24 -1.77
N GLN A 52 -0.11 0.13 -2.20
CA GLN A 52 -0.84 -0.76 -1.30
C GLN A 52 0.06 -1.43 -0.26
N LEU A 53 1.28 -1.83 -0.66
CA LEU A 53 2.27 -2.44 0.23
C LEU A 53 2.68 -1.47 1.33
N PHE A 54 2.99 -0.22 0.96
CA PHE A 54 3.45 0.78 1.91
C PHE A 54 2.33 1.49 2.67
N ASP A 55 1.11 1.50 2.18
CA ASP A 55 -0.05 1.86 2.99
C ASP A 55 -0.24 0.86 4.14
N ALA A 56 -0.13 -0.45 3.85
CA ALA A 56 -0.18 -1.48 4.88
C ALA A 56 1.00 -1.36 5.87
N TYR A 57 2.21 -1.10 5.37
CA TYR A 57 3.39 -0.83 6.20
C TYR A 57 3.19 0.39 7.11
N ASN A 58 2.75 1.52 6.57
CA ASN A 58 2.59 2.79 7.28
C ASN A 58 1.46 2.76 8.33
N THR A 59 0.42 1.97 8.07
CA THR A 59 -0.73 1.79 8.98
C THR A 59 -0.58 0.60 9.92
N CYS A 60 0.52 -0.17 9.80
CA CYS A 60 0.73 -1.41 10.56
C CYS A 60 -0.34 -2.48 10.34
N ASP A 61 -0.93 -2.53 9.15
CA ASP A 61 -1.79 -3.63 8.74
C ASP A 61 -0.92 -4.85 8.36
N ILE A 62 -0.49 -5.58 9.40
CA ILE A 62 0.43 -6.71 9.26
C ILE A 62 -0.17 -7.85 8.43
N ASP A 63 -1.49 -8.04 8.49
CA ASP A 63 -2.17 -9.08 7.72
C ASP A 63 -2.17 -8.72 6.23
N LYS A 64 -2.51 -7.48 5.89
CA LYS A 64 -2.45 -6.99 4.51
C LYS A 64 -1.02 -7.02 3.98
N LEU A 65 -0.04 -6.52 4.73
CA LEU A 65 1.37 -6.58 4.38
C LEU A 65 1.82 -8.02 4.11
N GLY A 66 1.47 -8.96 5.00
CA GLY A 66 1.78 -10.39 4.87
C GLY A 66 1.12 -11.05 3.66
N SER A 67 -0.05 -10.57 3.22
CA SER A 67 -0.69 -11.07 2.00
C SER A 67 0.05 -10.68 0.72
N MET A 68 0.85 -9.60 0.76
CA MET A 68 1.56 -9.04 -0.39
C MET A 68 3.02 -9.48 -0.51
N VAL A 69 3.54 -10.25 0.44
CA VAL A 69 4.89 -10.83 0.38
C VAL A 69 4.83 -12.35 0.26
N SER A 70 5.83 -12.95 -0.39
CA SER A 70 5.92 -14.41 -0.53
C SER A 70 6.39 -15.08 0.76
N ASP A 71 6.05 -16.35 0.94
CA ASP A 71 6.46 -17.10 2.13
C ASP A 71 7.97 -17.30 2.20
N ASP A 72 8.64 -17.38 1.03
CA ASP A 72 10.08 -17.50 0.81
C ASP A 72 10.77 -16.14 0.56
N LEU A 73 10.18 -15.04 1.08
CA LEU A 73 10.76 -13.71 0.96
C LEU A 73 12.23 -13.71 1.36
N GLU A 74 13.08 -13.08 0.55
CA GLU A 74 14.44 -12.71 0.96
C GLU A 74 14.55 -11.18 1.01
N PHE A 75 14.96 -10.68 2.14
CA PHE A 75 15.19 -9.25 2.36
C PHE A 75 16.66 -8.98 2.66
N TYR A 76 17.34 -8.36 1.73
CA TYR A 76 18.73 -7.94 1.82
C TYR A 76 18.79 -6.47 2.26
N HIS A 77 19.41 -6.21 3.40
CA HIS A 77 19.51 -4.87 3.97
C HIS A 77 20.96 -4.53 4.26
N ASP A 78 21.47 -3.41 3.77
CA ASP A 78 22.89 -3.04 3.88
C ASP A 78 23.37 -2.85 5.32
N LYS A 79 22.50 -2.52 6.27
CA LYS A 79 22.86 -2.35 7.69
C LYS A 79 22.64 -3.61 8.54
N THR A 80 21.66 -4.45 8.21
CA THR A 80 21.24 -5.58 9.06
C THR A 80 21.46 -6.95 8.43
N GLY A 81 21.85 -6.99 7.14
CA GLY A 81 22.12 -8.22 6.41
C GLY A 81 20.89 -8.90 5.83
N LEU A 82 20.99 -10.20 5.59
CA LEU A 82 19.93 -11.01 5.00
C LEU A 82 18.92 -11.50 6.04
N MET A 83 17.64 -11.28 5.73
CA MET A 83 16.51 -11.89 6.42
C MET A 83 15.74 -12.80 5.46
N VAL A 84 15.43 -14.02 5.85
CA VAL A 84 14.73 -15.01 5.03
C VAL A 84 13.39 -15.37 5.66
N GLY A 85 12.36 -15.36 4.83
CA GLY A 85 11.00 -15.78 5.17
C GLY A 85 10.08 -14.63 5.60
N LYS A 86 8.80 -14.81 5.28
CA LYS A 86 7.71 -13.87 5.61
C LYS A 86 7.60 -13.60 7.10
N GLN A 87 7.57 -14.64 7.93
CA GLN A 87 7.29 -14.49 9.37
C GLN A 87 8.36 -13.65 10.10
N PRO A 88 9.68 -13.90 9.92
CA PRO A 88 10.71 -13.03 10.47
C PRO A 88 10.58 -11.58 10.00
N PHE A 89 10.24 -11.36 8.72
CA PHE A 89 10.01 -10.02 8.17
C PHE A 89 8.85 -9.31 8.88
N LEU A 90 7.69 -9.94 8.98
CA LEU A 90 6.51 -9.34 9.64
C LEU A 90 6.75 -9.04 11.11
N VAL A 91 7.46 -9.93 11.82
CA VAL A 91 7.86 -9.70 13.22
C VAL A 91 8.79 -8.49 13.33
N ALA A 92 9.76 -8.35 12.42
CA ALA A 92 10.68 -7.20 12.40
C ALA A 92 9.93 -5.88 12.12
N ILE A 93 9.00 -5.87 11.16
CA ILE A 93 8.15 -4.69 10.88
C ILE A 93 7.33 -4.33 12.13
N LYS A 94 6.64 -5.29 12.73
CA LYS A 94 5.82 -5.06 13.92
C LYS A 94 6.61 -4.47 15.08
N ASN A 95 7.82 -4.99 15.33
CA ASN A 95 8.61 -4.61 16.51
C ASN A 95 9.42 -3.33 16.30
N ASN A 96 9.90 -3.07 15.08
CA ASN A 96 10.89 -2.02 14.83
C ASN A 96 10.33 -0.81 14.07
N ILE A 97 9.24 -0.99 13.32
CA ILE A 97 8.70 0.03 12.42
C ILE A 97 7.35 0.56 12.90
N CYS A 98 6.44 -0.32 13.27
CA CYS A 98 5.07 0.03 13.64
C CYS A 98 5.01 1.14 14.69
N GLY A 99 4.35 2.26 14.34
CA GLY A 99 4.20 3.43 15.21
C GLY A 99 5.48 4.26 15.42
N LYS A 100 6.58 3.92 14.73
CA LYS A 100 7.88 4.59 14.89
C LYS A 100 8.36 5.26 13.62
N VAL A 101 8.08 4.64 12.46
CA VAL A 101 8.56 5.10 11.15
C VAL A 101 7.46 4.91 10.12
N THR A 102 7.32 5.89 9.22
CA THR A 102 6.52 5.78 7.98
C THR A 102 7.43 5.95 6.78
N ARG A 103 7.03 5.36 5.65
CA ARG A 103 7.77 5.42 4.37
C ARG A 103 7.01 6.24 3.35
N GLN A 104 7.73 7.01 2.57
CA GLN A 104 7.23 7.70 1.38
C GLN A 104 8.15 7.43 0.19
N LEU A 105 7.57 7.09 -0.98
CA LEU A 105 8.30 7.02 -2.23
C LEU A 105 8.74 8.42 -2.66
N VAL A 106 10.01 8.58 -3.02
CA VAL A 106 10.50 9.84 -3.60
C VAL A 106 9.87 10.02 -4.98
N LYS A 107 9.17 11.13 -5.17
CA LYS A 107 8.44 11.41 -6.41
C LYS A 107 9.37 11.36 -7.62
N GLY A 108 9.01 10.56 -8.62
CA GLY A 108 9.75 10.42 -9.87
C GLY A 108 10.96 9.48 -9.80
N SER A 109 11.21 8.80 -8.67
CA SER A 109 12.30 7.83 -8.54
C SER A 109 11.93 6.42 -8.97
N LEU A 110 10.62 6.13 -9.17
CA LEU A 110 10.17 4.80 -9.51
C LEU A 110 10.52 4.42 -10.94
N GLU A 111 11.19 3.30 -11.10
CA GLU A 111 11.47 2.65 -12.37
C GLU A 111 10.95 1.22 -12.31
N VAL A 112 10.32 0.76 -13.41
CA VAL A 112 9.74 -0.59 -13.50
C VAL A 112 10.19 -1.26 -14.79
N TYR A 113 10.66 -2.51 -14.67
CA TYR A 113 11.13 -3.30 -15.79
C TYR A 113 10.44 -4.67 -15.80
N PRO A 114 9.98 -5.15 -16.98
CA PRO A 114 9.34 -6.46 -17.06
C PRO A 114 10.35 -7.60 -16.86
N LEU A 115 9.93 -8.63 -16.11
CA LEU A 115 10.59 -9.92 -16.02
C LEU A 115 9.70 -10.96 -16.71
N LYS A 116 10.08 -11.37 -17.92
CA LYS A 116 9.27 -12.27 -18.76
C LYS A 116 8.91 -13.55 -18.01
N GLY A 117 7.61 -13.83 -17.92
CA GLY A 117 7.07 -15.03 -17.30
C GLY A 117 7.17 -15.07 -15.77
N TYR A 118 7.64 -13.97 -15.16
CA TYR A 118 7.77 -13.86 -13.70
C TYR A 118 6.92 -12.71 -13.14
N GLY A 119 7.13 -11.49 -13.63
CA GLY A 119 6.49 -10.28 -13.15
C GLY A 119 7.30 -9.03 -13.48
N ALA A 120 7.84 -8.36 -12.47
CA ALA A 120 8.56 -7.10 -12.64
C ALA A 120 9.70 -6.90 -11.64
N VAL A 121 10.70 -6.11 -12.05
CA VAL A 121 11.63 -5.41 -11.17
C VAL A 121 11.09 -4.01 -10.94
N GLU A 122 11.05 -3.61 -9.69
CA GLU A 122 10.79 -2.24 -9.26
C GLU A 122 12.06 -1.67 -8.62
N ILE A 123 12.44 -0.46 -8.99
CA ILE A 123 13.59 0.26 -8.44
C ILE A 123 13.10 1.63 -8.02
N GLY A 124 13.60 2.13 -6.89
CA GLY A 124 13.24 3.48 -6.45
C GLY A 124 14.06 3.96 -5.26
N THR A 125 13.73 5.16 -4.83
CA THR A 125 14.25 5.78 -3.61
C THR A 125 13.11 6.07 -2.67
N HIS A 126 13.27 5.82 -1.39
CA HIS A 126 12.27 6.10 -0.39
C HIS A 126 12.86 6.88 0.80
N ARG A 127 12.02 7.71 1.39
CA ARG A 127 12.32 8.45 2.61
C ARG A 127 11.52 7.89 3.77
N PHE A 128 12.13 7.98 4.92
CA PHE A 128 11.52 7.58 6.17
C PHE A 128 11.30 8.80 7.06
N TYR A 129 10.21 8.78 7.81
CA TYR A 129 9.76 9.88 8.66
C TYR A 129 9.24 9.34 9.98
N HIS A 130 9.22 10.17 11.03
CA HIS A 130 8.37 9.88 12.16
C HIS A 130 6.88 9.96 11.74
N PRO A 131 5.97 9.19 12.35
CA PRO A 131 4.56 9.23 11.99
C PRO A 131 3.99 10.65 12.08
N GLY A 132 3.32 11.08 10.99
CA GLY A 132 2.69 12.40 10.91
C GLY A 132 3.61 13.55 10.46
N THR A 133 4.87 13.27 10.05
CA THR A 133 5.84 14.31 9.69
C THR A 133 6.37 14.19 8.25
N GLN A 134 5.59 13.59 7.32
CA GLN A 134 6.03 13.22 5.97
C GLN A 134 6.62 14.36 5.11
N ASP A 135 6.27 15.62 5.39
CA ASP A 135 6.79 16.78 4.63
C ASP A 135 8.02 17.42 5.30
N HIS A 136 8.36 16.99 6.50
CA HIS A 136 9.49 17.46 7.30
C HIS A 136 9.93 16.37 8.27
N ASP A 137 11.08 16.49 8.90
CA ASP A 137 11.62 15.50 9.83
C ASP A 137 11.93 14.15 9.16
N VAL A 138 12.68 14.20 8.04
CA VAL A 138 13.22 13.02 7.38
C VAL A 138 14.23 12.36 8.32
N VAL A 139 13.99 11.10 8.70
CA VAL A 139 14.92 10.33 9.56
C VAL A 139 15.91 9.50 8.76
N GLY A 140 15.65 9.29 7.47
CA GLY A 140 16.55 8.58 6.58
C GLY A 140 16.05 8.50 5.15
N GLU A 141 16.95 8.17 4.24
CA GLU A 141 16.67 7.88 2.83
C GLU A 141 17.42 6.61 2.44
N ALA A 142 16.84 5.81 1.55
CA ALA A 142 17.49 4.63 1.00
C ALA A 142 17.00 4.33 -0.42
N LYS A 143 17.80 3.58 -1.16
CA LYS A 143 17.41 2.98 -2.43
C LYS A 143 16.86 1.58 -2.21
N PHE A 144 15.98 1.15 -3.10
CA PHE A 144 15.42 -0.19 -3.01
C PHE A 144 15.24 -0.83 -4.38
N ILE A 145 15.23 -2.16 -4.38
CA ILE A 145 14.82 -3.00 -5.49
C ILE A 145 13.84 -4.03 -4.94
N HIS A 146 12.66 -4.14 -5.56
CA HIS A 146 11.69 -5.19 -5.30
C HIS A 146 11.57 -6.10 -6.53
N LEU A 147 11.49 -7.41 -6.32
CA LEU A 147 11.04 -8.34 -7.33
C LEU A 147 9.59 -8.72 -7.06
N TRP A 148 8.70 -8.26 -7.91
CA TRP A 148 7.29 -8.61 -7.91
C TRP A 148 7.06 -9.84 -8.77
N GLN A 149 6.51 -10.90 -8.19
CA GLN A 149 6.10 -12.11 -8.90
C GLN A 149 4.58 -12.16 -9.00
N TYR A 150 4.07 -12.47 -10.20
CA TYR A 150 2.69 -12.87 -10.39
C TYR A 150 2.61 -14.39 -10.46
N LYS A 151 1.99 -15.01 -9.47
CA LYS A 151 1.84 -16.46 -9.39
C LYS A 151 0.53 -16.81 -8.67
N ASP A 152 -0.14 -17.87 -9.13
CA ASP A 152 -1.37 -18.39 -8.55
C ASP A 152 -2.46 -17.31 -8.37
N GLY A 153 -2.58 -16.41 -9.36
CA GLY A 153 -3.57 -15.34 -9.38
C GLY A 153 -3.24 -14.13 -8.50
N ALA A 154 -2.04 -14.05 -7.92
CA ALA A 154 -1.66 -12.96 -7.02
C ALA A 154 -0.28 -12.38 -7.31
N TRP A 155 -0.14 -11.06 -7.10
CA TRP A 155 1.14 -10.37 -7.06
C TRP A 155 1.72 -10.42 -5.65
N LYS A 156 3.02 -10.80 -5.55
CA LYS A 156 3.75 -10.79 -4.28
C LYS A 156 5.18 -10.33 -4.47
N VAL A 157 5.70 -9.58 -3.50
CA VAL A 157 7.14 -9.30 -3.41
C VAL A 157 7.83 -10.58 -2.95
N THR A 158 8.85 -10.99 -3.70
CA THR A 158 9.64 -12.19 -3.41
C THR A 158 11.05 -11.85 -2.93
N ARG A 159 11.61 -10.74 -3.41
CA ARG A 159 12.94 -10.24 -3.04
C ARG A 159 12.89 -8.75 -2.80
N VAL A 160 13.54 -8.33 -1.76
CA VAL A 160 13.77 -6.92 -1.41
C VAL A 160 15.26 -6.72 -1.23
N ILE A 161 15.81 -5.70 -1.87
CA ILE A 161 17.15 -5.19 -1.61
C ILE A 161 16.96 -3.74 -1.16
N SER A 162 17.37 -3.41 0.06
CA SER A 162 17.31 -2.04 0.60
C SER A 162 18.72 -1.62 0.97
N TYR A 163 19.20 -0.58 0.33
CA TYR A 163 20.64 -0.23 0.34
C TYR A 163 20.84 1.28 0.25
N ASP A 164 22.09 1.69 0.48
CA ASP A 164 22.50 3.11 0.46
C ASP A 164 21.70 3.95 1.48
N HIS A 165 21.55 3.36 2.69
CA HIS A 165 20.86 4.05 3.78
C HIS A 165 21.71 5.21 4.28
N GLU A 166 21.18 6.41 4.09
CA GLU A 166 21.71 7.66 4.62
C GLU A 166 20.82 8.14 5.78
N VAL A 167 21.45 8.63 6.85
CA VAL A 167 20.75 9.36 7.91
C VAL A 167 20.47 10.76 7.39
N ALA A 168 19.29 11.29 7.65
CA ALA A 168 19.00 12.69 7.34
C ALA A 168 20.01 13.61 8.01
N LYS A 169 20.55 14.55 7.23
CA LYS A 169 21.51 15.57 7.71
C LYS A 169 20.80 16.76 8.27
#